data_7cc6e09686eb4dc9e93a00c552223b47
#
_entry.id   7cc6e09686eb4dc9e93a00c552223b47
#
_cell.length_a   1.000
_cell.length_b   1.000
_cell.length_c   1.000
_cell.angle_alpha   90.00
_cell.angle_beta   90.00
_cell.angle_gamma   90.00
#
_symmetry.space_group_name_H-M   'P 1'
#
loop_
_entity.id
_entity.type
_entity.pdbx_description
1 polymer ?
#
loop_
_entity_poly.entity_id
_entity_poly.type
_entity_poly.pdbx_seq_one_letter_code
_entity_poly.pdbx_strand_id
1 'polypeptide(L)'
;PPRSTLSSSSAASDVYKRQIFHYAEEAIVTWAAGKLARPVKWVADRSESFMVDAHGRDHVTHAELALDKDGKFLGLRVSTMANMGAYLSTFATSVPTYLYATLLAGVYTTPAVYAEVRSIFTNTAPVDAYRGAGRPEASYVVERLVDRAARELGLSQVEIRRRNFIPPDAFPYQTPVALQYDSGDYDATLDEALKRADYDGFPARKAEAAKRGKLRGLGFSTYVEACGIAPSAVAGALGARAGLYESAEIRVHPTGSVTVFTGSHSHGQGHETTFSQLVSEQLGIPFENVEISHGDTNKVQF
;
A
#
# COMPACT_ATOMS: atom_id res chain seq x y z
N PRO A 1 -6.19 2.41 -36.58
CA PRO A 1 -6.45 1.20 -35.81
C PRO A 1 -7.72 1.37 -34.96
N PRO A 2 -8.56 0.33 -34.81
CA PRO A 2 -9.72 0.44 -33.96
C PRO A 2 -9.28 0.74 -32.53
N ARG A 3 -9.85 1.79 -31.92
CA ARG A 3 -9.58 2.16 -30.53
C ARG A 3 -10.05 1.02 -29.62
N SER A 4 -9.13 0.33 -29.00
CA SER A 4 -9.45 -0.54 -27.87
C SER A 4 -9.64 0.37 -26.66
N THR A 5 -10.87 0.80 -26.41
CA THR A 5 -11.22 1.35 -25.11
C THR A 5 -11.25 0.19 -24.12
N LEU A 6 -10.18 0.00 -23.39
CA LEU A 6 -10.18 -0.77 -22.17
C LEU A 6 -11.05 0.01 -21.15
N SER A 7 -12.37 -0.17 -21.22
CA SER A 7 -13.23 0.32 -20.16
C SER A 7 -13.05 -0.58 -18.95
N SER A 8 -12.13 -0.23 -18.06
CA SER A 8 -12.00 -0.86 -16.76
C SER A 8 -13.15 -0.41 -15.85
N SER A 9 -14.35 -0.89 -16.11
CA SER A 9 -15.47 -0.76 -15.18
C SER A 9 -15.50 -1.88 -14.15
N SER A 10 -14.37 -2.54 -13.91
CA SER A 10 -14.29 -3.51 -12.84
C SER A 10 -14.09 -2.80 -11.52
N ALA A 11 -14.96 -3.11 -10.59
CA ALA A 11 -15.08 -2.59 -9.25
C ALA A 11 -13.75 -2.14 -8.59
N ALA A 12 -13.82 -1.07 -7.84
CA ALA A 12 -12.72 -0.43 -7.08
C ALA A 12 -11.85 -1.39 -6.22
N SER A 13 -12.27 -2.64 -6.02
CA SER A 13 -11.49 -3.66 -5.32
C SER A 13 -10.37 -4.31 -6.15
N ASP A 14 -10.43 -4.24 -7.47
CA ASP A 14 -9.48 -4.93 -8.36
C ASP A 14 -8.45 -4.00 -9.02
N VAL A 15 -8.65 -2.71 -8.92
CA VAL A 15 -7.91 -1.70 -9.65
C VAL A 15 -6.40 -1.77 -9.40
N TYR A 16 -5.97 -1.97 -8.17
CA TYR A 16 -4.54 -2.06 -7.85
C TYR A 16 -3.87 -3.35 -8.30
N LYS A 17 -4.63 -4.42 -8.50
CA LYS A 17 -4.09 -5.69 -8.98
C LYS A 17 -3.88 -5.72 -10.48
N ARG A 18 -4.65 -4.96 -11.26
CA ARG A 18 -4.71 -5.07 -12.72
C ARG A 18 -3.97 -3.99 -13.49
N GLN A 19 -3.34 -3.04 -12.82
CA GLN A 19 -2.65 -1.93 -13.48
C GLN A 19 -1.23 -2.25 -13.91
N ILE A 20 -0.56 -3.17 -13.21
CA ILE A 20 0.86 -3.46 -13.39
C ILE A 20 1.05 -4.78 -14.13
N PHE A 21 0.05 -5.66 -14.12
CA PHE A 21 0.16 -7.02 -14.63
C PHE A 21 -0.47 -7.15 -16.00
N HIS A 22 0.13 -8.00 -16.83
CA HIS A 22 -0.44 -8.39 -18.11
C HIS A 22 -1.24 -9.68 -17.91
N TYR A 23 -2.54 -9.61 -18.17
CA TYR A 23 -3.41 -10.76 -18.15
C TYR A 23 -3.60 -11.34 -19.54
N ALA A 24 -3.70 -12.66 -19.65
CA ALA A 24 -3.83 -13.36 -20.93
C ALA A 24 -5.07 -12.90 -21.72
N GLU A 25 -6.17 -12.64 -21.04
CA GLU A 25 -7.41 -12.16 -21.65
C GLU A 25 -7.27 -10.78 -22.28
N GLU A 26 -6.44 -9.87 -21.73
CA GLU A 26 -6.19 -8.55 -22.32
C GLU A 26 -5.48 -8.69 -23.67
N ALA A 27 -4.46 -9.54 -23.72
CA ALA A 27 -3.76 -9.85 -24.95
C ALA A 27 -4.65 -10.53 -25.98
N ILE A 28 -5.47 -11.50 -25.55
CA ILE A 28 -6.36 -12.28 -26.42
C ILE A 28 -7.46 -11.39 -27.00
N VAL A 29 -8.15 -10.56 -26.23
CA VAL A 29 -9.20 -9.67 -26.77
C VAL A 29 -8.64 -8.62 -27.71
N THR A 30 -7.44 -8.10 -27.43
CA THR A 30 -6.75 -7.13 -28.28
C THR A 30 -6.37 -7.78 -29.63
N TRP A 31 -5.77 -8.96 -29.59
CA TRP A 31 -5.44 -9.72 -30.80
C TRP A 31 -6.68 -10.10 -31.61
N ALA A 32 -7.74 -10.59 -30.94
CA ALA A 32 -8.99 -10.98 -31.58
C ALA A 32 -9.70 -9.78 -32.23
N ALA A 33 -9.72 -8.62 -31.58
CA ALA A 33 -10.29 -7.40 -32.15
C ALA A 33 -9.56 -6.97 -33.42
N GLY A 34 -8.23 -7.04 -33.44
CA GLY A 34 -7.43 -6.77 -34.61
C GLY A 34 -7.68 -7.77 -35.74
N LYS A 35 -7.74 -9.07 -35.42
CA LYS A 35 -7.95 -10.14 -36.41
C LYS A 35 -9.36 -10.12 -37.04
N LEU A 36 -10.37 -9.80 -36.23
CA LEU A 36 -11.78 -9.79 -36.66
C LEU A 36 -12.21 -8.43 -37.22
N ALA A 37 -11.38 -7.39 -37.09
CA ALA A 37 -11.68 -6.01 -37.44
C ALA A 37 -13.00 -5.50 -36.81
N ARG A 38 -13.31 -5.92 -35.59
CA ARG A 38 -14.50 -5.51 -34.82
C ARG A 38 -14.23 -5.50 -33.32
N PRO A 39 -14.99 -4.75 -32.53
CA PRO A 39 -14.90 -4.78 -31.07
C PRO A 39 -15.08 -6.20 -30.52
N VAL A 40 -14.22 -6.57 -29.58
CA VAL A 40 -14.31 -7.82 -28.81
C VAL A 40 -14.37 -7.46 -27.33
N LYS A 41 -15.27 -8.12 -26.59
CA LYS A 41 -15.43 -7.93 -25.14
C LYS A 41 -15.33 -9.29 -24.45
N TRP A 42 -14.63 -9.30 -23.33
CA TRP A 42 -14.62 -10.43 -22.40
C TRP A 42 -15.04 -9.95 -21.01
N VAL A 43 -15.75 -10.77 -20.28
CA VAL A 43 -16.20 -10.50 -18.90
C VAL A 43 -16.03 -11.79 -18.13
N ALA A 44 -15.11 -11.79 -17.17
CA ALA A 44 -14.95 -12.91 -16.27
C ALA A 44 -16.13 -13.03 -15.32
N ASP A 45 -16.54 -14.25 -15.04
CA ASP A 45 -17.35 -14.52 -13.85
C ASP A 45 -16.46 -14.58 -12.59
N ARG A 46 -17.08 -14.72 -11.42
CA ARG A 46 -16.34 -14.73 -10.16
C ARG A 46 -15.45 -15.96 -10.02
N SER A 47 -15.88 -17.10 -10.53
CA SER A 47 -15.11 -18.34 -10.48
C SER A 47 -13.88 -18.27 -11.37
N GLU A 48 -14.01 -17.72 -12.56
CA GLU A 48 -12.88 -17.47 -13.46
C GLU A 48 -11.86 -16.54 -12.80
N SER A 49 -12.31 -15.43 -12.19
CA SER A 49 -11.41 -14.50 -11.47
C SER A 49 -10.66 -15.17 -10.34
N PHE A 50 -11.28 -16.07 -9.57
CA PHE A 50 -10.57 -16.82 -8.53
C PHE A 50 -9.54 -17.82 -9.06
N MET A 51 -9.74 -18.33 -10.27
CA MET A 51 -8.80 -19.30 -10.85
C MET A 51 -7.61 -18.66 -11.56
N VAL A 52 -7.77 -17.46 -12.12
CA VAL A 52 -6.78 -16.87 -13.04
C VAL A 52 -6.18 -15.55 -12.56
N ASP A 53 -6.89 -14.77 -11.75
CA ASP A 53 -6.36 -13.48 -11.27
C ASP A 53 -5.19 -13.71 -10.32
N ALA A 54 -4.20 -12.82 -10.38
CA ALA A 54 -3.11 -12.82 -9.41
C ALA A 54 -3.64 -12.57 -8.00
N HIS A 55 -3.22 -13.39 -7.06
CA HIS A 55 -3.58 -13.28 -5.64
C HIS A 55 -2.57 -12.43 -4.90
N GLY A 56 -2.91 -11.95 -3.72
CA GLY A 56 -1.98 -11.26 -2.82
C GLY A 56 -1.86 -11.97 -1.48
N ARG A 57 -0.76 -11.73 -0.77
CA ARG A 57 -0.59 -12.03 0.65
C ARG A 57 -0.70 -13.50 1.03
N ASP A 58 0.13 -14.33 0.45
CA ASP A 58 0.21 -15.73 0.83
C ASP A 58 1.59 -16.04 1.43
N HIS A 59 1.71 -15.77 2.74
CA HIS A 59 2.92 -15.93 3.52
C HIS A 59 2.71 -16.88 4.70
N VAL A 60 3.68 -17.77 4.92
CA VAL A 60 3.85 -18.49 6.18
C VAL A 60 5.07 -17.91 6.88
N THR A 61 4.84 -17.22 8.00
CA THR A 61 5.88 -16.44 8.68
C THR A 61 6.08 -16.92 10.11
N HIS A 62 7.35 -17.20 10.45
CA HIS A 62 7.82 -17.35 11.81
C HIS A 62 8.53 -16.06 12.23
N ALA A 63 8.10 -15.47 13.35
CA ALA A 63 8.63 -14.19 13.81
C ALA A 63 8.84 -14.20 15.32
N GLU A 64 9.96 -13.60 15.75
CA GLU A 64 10.39 -13.52 17.14
C GLU A 64 10.79 -12.06 17.45
N LEU A 65 10.31 -11.55 18.58
CA LEU A 65 10.66 -10.22 19.08
C LEU A 65 11.37 -10.36 20.43
N ALA A 66 12.60 -9.90 20.51
CA ALA A 66 13.36 -9.84 21.74
C ALA A 66 13.09 -8.49 22.44
N LEU A 67 12.83 -8.57 23.76
CA LEU A 67 12.55 -7.40 24.60
C LEU A 67 13.37 -7.47 25.89
N ASP A 68 13.62 -6.33 26.49
CA ASP A 68 14.05 -6.28 27.88
C ASP A 68 12.86 -6.38 28.84
N LYS A 69 13.14 -6.40 30.15
CA LYS A 69 12.13 -6.48 31.22
C LYS A 69 11.18 -5.27 31.25
N ASP A 70 11.57 -4.16 30.69
CA ASP A 70 10.80 -2.92 30.66
C ASP A 70 10.00 -2.77 29.34
N GLY A 71 10.09 -3.76 28.44
CA GLY A 71 9.37 -3.82 27.16
C GLY A 71 10.03 -3.03 26.04
N LYS A 72 11.32 -2.67 26.17
CA LYS A 72 12.11 -2.11 25.06
C LYS A 72 12.47 -3.20 24.07
N PHE A 73 12.32 -2.91 22.78
CA PHE A 73 12.67 -3.82 21.70
C PHE A 73 14.19 -3.91 21.54
N LEU A 74 14.72 -5.11 21.55
CA LEU A 74 16.13 -5.42 21.39
C LEU A 74 16.46 -6.02 20.02
N GLY A 75 15.53 -6.72 19.42
CA GLY A 75 15.73 -7.30 18.11
C GLY A 75 14.50 -7.99 17.57
N LEU A 76 14.40 -8.04 16.25
CA LEU A 76 13.33 -8.72 15.51
C LEU A 76 13.96 -9.75 14.56
N ARG A 77 13.48 -11.00 14.60
CA ARG A 77 13.84 -12.05 13.66
C ARG A 77 12.59 -12.51 12.93
N VAL A 78 12.64 -12.52 11.59
CA VAL A 78 11.53 -12.93 10.74
C VAL A 78 12.04 -13.89 9.67
N SER A 79 11.40 -15.04 9.55
CA SER A 79 11.62 -16.01 8.46
C SER A 79 10.28 -16.29 7.80
N THR A 80 10.19 -16.02 6.50
CA THR A 80 8.95 -16.10 5.73
C THR A 80 9.11 -17.04 4.53
N MET A 81 8.16 -17.96 4.38
CA MET A 81 7.91 -18.65 3.12
C MET A 81 6.82 -17.90 2.38
N ALA A 82 7.13 -17.41 1.19
CA ALA A 82 6.22 -16.63 0.35
C ALA A 82 5.81 -17.46 -0.86
N ASN A 83 4.51 -17.73 -1.01
CA ASN A 83 3.97 -18.38 -2.18
C ASN A 83 4.09 -17.45 -3.40
N MET A 84 4.60 -17.99 -4.51
CA MET A 84 4.74 -17.29 -5.79
C MET A 84 3.70 -17.78 -6.83
N GLY A 85 2.95 -18.83 -6.50
CA GLY A 85 2.09 -19.51 -7.45
C GLY A 85 2.87 -20.43 -8.40
N ALA A 86 2.23 -20.85 -9.49
CA ALA A 86 2.80 -21.79 -10.45
C ALA A 86 3.81 -21.12 -11.41
N TYR A 87 3.74 -19.82 -11.57
CA TYR A 87 4.66 -19.01 -12.39
C TYR A 87 4.70 -17.58 -11.85
N LEU A 88 5.76 -16.84 -12.22
CA LEU A 88 5.95 -15.47 -11.76
C LEU A 88 5.06 -14.51 -12.55
N SER A 89 4.38 -13.64 -11.84
CA SER A 89 3.81 -12.41 -12.38
C SER A 89 4.83 -11.27 -12.34
N THR A 90 4.48 -10.10 -12.82
CA THR A 90 5.42 -9.00 -13.13
C THR A 90 6.21 -8.50 -11.92
N PHE A 91 5.55 -8.29 -10.77
CA PHE A 91 6.17 -7.78 -9.53
C PHE A 91 6.25 -8.84 -8.42
N ALA A 92 5.90 -10.07 -8.72
CA ALA A 92 5.78 -11.14 -7.75
C ALA A 92 6.98 -11.26 -6.80
N THR A 93 8.20 -11.17 -7.34
CA THR A 93 9.43 -11.32 -6.54
C THR A 93 9.71 -10.13 -5.64
N SER A 94 9.32 -8.93 -6.01
CA SER A 94 9.59 -7.71 -5.23
C SER A 94 8.68 -7.56 -4.02
N VAL A 95 7.46 -8.08 -4.11
CA VAL A 95 6.44 -7.91 -3.06
C VAL A 95 6.85 -8.54 -1.74
N PRO A 96 7.17 -9.86 -1.68
CA PRO A 96 7.52 -10.52 -0.42
C PRO A 96 8.95 -10.25 0.03
N THR A 97 9.81 -9.74 -0.84
CA THR A 97 11.21 -9.47 -0.53
C THR A 97 11.43 -8.01 -0.18
N TYR A 98 11.72 -7.17 -1.16
CA TYR A 98 12.06 -5.77 -0.92
C TYR A 98 10.91 -4.99 -0.25
N LEU A 99 9.70 -5.06 -0.82
CA LEU A 99 8.58 -4.24 -0.33
C LEU A 99 8.05 -4.70 1.04
N TYR A 100 8.28 -5.93 1.41
CA TYR A 100 7.94 -6.49 2.72
C TYR A 100 9.07 -6.30 3.74
N ALA A 101 10.26 -6.79 3.42
CA ALA A 101 11.35 -6.86 4.38
C ALA A 101 11.86 -5.47 4.82
N THR A 102 11.86 -4.49 3.92
CA THR A 102 12.31 -3.14 4.24
C THR A 102 11.41 -2.37 5.20
N LEU A 103 10.17 -2.80 5.41
CA LEU A 103 9.24 -2.19 6.36
C LEU A 103 9.04 -2.99 7.66
N LEU A 104 9.81 -4.04 7.88
CA LEU A 104 9.77 -4.80 9.15
C LEU A 104 10.30 -4.00 10.35
N ALA A 105 10.99 -2.87 10.14
CA ALA A 105 11.31 -1.95 11.23
C ALA A 105 10.06 -1.27 11.82
N GLY A 106 8.98 -1.14 11.02
CA GLY A 106 7.77 -0.44 11.44
C GLY A 106 8.08 1.00 11.84
N VAL A 107 7.40 1.49 12.84
CA VAL A 107 7.60 2.85 13.41
C VAL A 107 8.44 2.83 14.69
N TYR A 108 9.24 1.77 14.88
CA TYR A 108 9.90 1.45 16.14
C TYR A 108 11.41 1.55 16.08
N THR A 109 12.02 1.86 17.23
CA THR A 109 13.48 1.92 17.44
C THR A 109 14.09 0.53 17.66
N THR A 110 13.70 -0.49 16.90
CA THR A 110 14.28 -1.83 17.01
C THR A 110 15.71 -1.81 16.49
N PRO A 111 16.74 -2.06 17.34
CA PRO A 111 18.14 -1.84 16.94
C PRO A 111 18.67 -2.89 15.98
N ALA A 112 18.12 -4.09 15.95
CA ALA A 112 18.55 -5.18 15.10
C ALA A 112 17.36 -5.90 14.47
N VAL A 113 17.39 -6.06 13.16
CA VAL A 113 16.37 -6.81 12.40
C VAL A 113 17.04 -7.82 11.49
N TYR A 114 16.63 -9.08 11.62
CA TYR A 114 16.97 -10.14 10.69
C TYR A 114 15.73 -10.55 9.91
N ALA A 115 15.81 -10.53 8.60
CA ALA A 115 14.72 -10.96 7.71
C ALA A 115 15.24 -11.96 6.67
N GLU A 116 14.60 -13.12 6.60
CA GLU A 116 14.81 -14.12 5.57
C GLU A 116 13.50 -14.37 4.84
N VAL A 117 13.52 -14.33 3.51
CA VAL A 117 12.35 -14.66 2.69
C VAL A 117 12.74 -15.76 1.69
N ARG A 118 11.98 -16.83 1.70
CA ARG A 118 12.07 -17.94 0.74
C ARG A 118 10.87 -17.90 -0.17
N SER A 119 11.09 -17.60 -1.45
CA SER A 119 10.07 -17.64 -2.49
C SER A 119 9.83 -19.06 -2.97
N ILE A 120 8.60 -19.54 -2.86
CA ILE A 120 8.23 -20.94 -3.11
C ILE A 120 7.24 -21.01 -4.27
N PHE A 121 7.56 -21.75 -5.31
CA PHE A 121 6.59 -22.10 -6.35
C PHE A 121 5.60 -23.14 -5.84
N THR A 122 4.34 -22.96 -6.19
CA THR A 122 3.25 -23.88 -5.86
C THR A 122 2.34 -24.11 -7.08
N ASN A 123 1.27 -24.86 -6.92
CA ASN A 123 0.29 -25.10 -7.98
C ASN A 123 -0.91 -24.16 -7.94
N THR A 124 -0.78 -23.01 -7.28
CA THR A 124 -1.84 -22.00 -7.23
C THR A 124 -1.73 -20.96 -8.36
N ALA A 125 -2.73 -20.10 -8.49
CA ALA A 125 -2.61 -18.89 -9.30
C ALA A 125 -1.40 -18.04 -8.84
N PRO A 126 -0.83 -17.19 -9.71
CA PRO A 126 0.30 -16.34 -9.33
C PRO A 126 -0.02 -15.46 -8.13
N VAL A 127 0.96 -15.23 -7.28
CA VAL A 127 0.87 -14.29 -6.17
C VAL A 127 1.66 -13.05 -6.53
N ASP A 128 1.02 -11.88 -6.46
CA ASP A 128 1.64 -10.61 -6.82
C ASP A 128 1.11 -9.47 -5.95
N ALA A 129 1.37 -8.23 -6.35
CA ALA A 129 0.98 -7.07 -5.59
C ALA A 129 -0.54 -6.99 -5.38
N TYR A 130 -0.92 -6.77 -4.14
CA TYR A 130 -2.24 -6.32 -3.75
C TYR A 130 -2.07 -4.99 -3.00
N ARG A 131 -3.07 -4.14 -2.93
CA ARG A 131 -3.00 -2.81 -2.30
C ARG A 131 -2.06 -2.80 -1.09
N GLY A 132 -1.00 -1.97 -1.13
CA GLY A 132 0.08 -1.92 -0.14
C GLY A 132 1.28 -2.82 -0.46
N ALA A 133 1.13 -3.91 -1.22
CA ALA A 133 2.21 -4.71 -1.83
C ALA A 133 3.37 -5.02 -0.87
N GLY A 134 3.17 -5.92 0.07
CA GLY A 134 4.20 -6.32 1.07
C GLY A 134 4.17 -5.47 2.36
N ARG A 135 3.80 -4.20 2.29
CA ARG A 135 3.75 -3.31 3.47
C ARG A 135 2.67 -3.72 4.48
N PRO A 136 1.44 -4.08 4.06
CA PRO A 136 0.45 -4.60 5.00
C PRO A 136 0.88 -5.89 5.68
N GLU A 137 1.59 -6.76 4.98
CA GLU A 137 2.14 -8.00 5.52
C GLU A 137 3.20 -7.72 6.58
N ALA A 138 4.10 -6.76 6.33
CA ALA A 138 5.08 -6.31 7.30
C ALA A 138 4.41 -5.70 8.55
N SER A 139 3.47 -4.79 8.34
CA SER A 139 2.71 -4.16 9.43
C SER A 139 1.97 -5.20 10.26
N TYR A 140 1.34 -6.19 9.62
CA TYR A 140 0.65 -7.26 10.32
C TYR A 140 1.61 -8.07 11.22
N VAL A 141 2.76 -8.49 10.71
CA VAL A 141 3.75 -9.26 11.47
C VAL A 141 4.23 -8.46 12.68
N VAL A 142 4.66 -7.22 12.46
CA VAL A 142 5.21 -6.36 13.52
C VAL A 142 4.14 -6.06 14.57
N GLU A 143 2.99 -5.58 14.18
CA GLU A 143 1.93 -5.15 15.10
C GLU A 143 1.32 -6.31 15.90
N ARG A 144 1.27 -7.52 15.30
CA ARG A 144 0.84 -8.73 16.04
C ARG A 144 1.85 -9.15 17.11
N LEU A 145 3.15 -9.00 16.85
CA LEU A 145 4.19 -9.24 17.85
C LEU A 145 4.13 -8.20 18.97
N VAL A 146 3.95 -6.92 18.63
CA VAL A 146 3.81 -5.84 19.60
C VAL A 146 2.60 -6.07 20.51
N ASP A 147 1.46 -6.44 19.95
CA ASP A 147 0.26 -6.78 20.72
C ASP A 147 0.45 -8.01 21.62
N ARG A 148 1.20 -9.00 21.15
CA ARG A 148 1.52 -10.18 21.94
C ARG A 148 2.45 -9.82 23.10
N ALA A 149 3.50 -9.05 22.82
CA ALA A 149 4.44 -8.57 23.83
C ALA A 149 3.75 -7.74 24.92
N ALA A 150 2.84 -6.85 24.53
CA ALA A 150 2.03 -6.08 25.50
C ALA A 150 1.29 -7.00 26.48
N ARG A 151 0.63 -8.05 25.96
CA ARG A 151 -0.11 -9.01 26.81
C ARG A 151 0.80 -9.83 27.71
N GLU A 152 1.93 -10.29 27.22
CA GLU A 152 2.88 -11.12 27.99
C GLU A 152 3.56 -10.31 29.11
N LEU A 153 3.77 -9.01 28.89
CA LEU A 153 4.34 -8.09 29.90
C LEU A 153 3.30 -7.41 30.78
N GLY A 154 2.00 -7.62 30.55
CA GLY A 154 0.93 -6.93 31.28
C GLY A 154 0.85 -5.44 31.01
N LEU A 155 1.39 -4.98 29.90
CA LEU A 155 1.34 -3.60 29.43
C LEU A 155 0.10 -3.35 28.56
N SER A 156 -0.36 -2.09 28.49
CA SER A 156 -1.35 -1.72 27.51
C SER A 156 -0.74 -1.70 26.10
N GLN A 157 -1.60 -1.87 25.08
CA GLN A 157 -1.18 -1.76 23.67
C GLN A 157 -0.62 -0.37 23.33
N VAL A 158 -1.11 0.65 24.01
CA VAL A 158 -0.62 2.04 23.89
C VAL A 158 0.76 2.18 24.49
N GLU A 159 0.93 1.70 25.73
CA GLU A 159 2.17 1.87 26.48
C GLU A 159 3.38 1.22 25.81
N ILE A 160 3.25 -0.02 25.32
CA ILE A 160 4.36 -0.70 24.65
C ILE A 160 4.78 0.01 23.37
N ARG A 161 3.82 0.61 22.65
CA ARG A 161 4.12 1.39 21.45
C ARG A 161 4.89 2.65 21.76
N ARG A 162 4.41 3.45 22.74
CA ARG A 162 5.08 4.68 23.18
C ARG A 162 6.52 4.44 23.66
N ARG A 163 6.76 3.34 24.36
CA ARG A 163 8.13 2.97 24.80
C ARG A 163 9.10 2.76 23.65
N ASN A 164 8.59 2.42 22.47
CA ASN A 164 9.40 1.96 21.34
C ASN A 164 9.31 2.84 20.10
N PHE A 165 8.47 3.84 20.04
CA PHE A 165 8.39 4.74 18.90
C PHE A 165 9.73 5.43 18.61
N ILE A 166 9.97 5.68 17.33
CA ILE A 166 11.04 6.56 16.87
C ILE A 166 10.63 7.98 17.30
N PRO A 167 11.43 8.66 18.13
CA PRO A 167 11.08 10.00 18.62
C PRO A 167 11.24 11.05 17.51
N PRO A 168 10.49 12.18 17.57
CA PRO A 168 10.50 13.20 16.52
C PRO A 168 11.87 13.84 16.23
N ASP A 169 12.72 13.91 17.22
CA ASP A 169 14.07 14.47 17.12
C ASP A 169 15.11 13.52 16.52
N ALA A 170 14.73 12.25 16.27
CA ALA A 170 15.61 11.26 15.65
C ALA A 170 15.59 11.31 14.11
N PHE A 171 14.69 12.08 13.50
CA PHE A 171 14.59 12.15 12.04
C PHE A 171 15.60 13.11 11.42
N PRO A 172 16.14 12.81 10.22
CA PRO A 172 15.87 11.61 9.43
C PRO A 172 16.42 10.33 10.08
N TYR A 173 15.58 9.29 10.21
CA TYR A 173 15.91 8.07 10.95
C TYR A 173 16.31 6.94 10.00
N GLN A 174 17.56 6.46 10.14
CA GLN A 174 18.02 5.29 9.41
C GLN A 174 17.56 4.02 10.11
N THR A 175 16.70 3.25 9.44
CA THR A 175 16.25 1.96 9.96
C THR A 175 17.37 0.92 9.89
N PRO A 176 17.33 -0.15 10.70
CA PRO A 176 18.32 -1.22 10.65
C PRO A 176 18.20 -2.12 9.40
N VAL A 177 17.23 -1.87 8.53
CA VAL A 177 17.05 -2.60 7.27
C VAL A 177 17.57 -1.77 6.09
N ALA A 178 16.75 -1.11 5.32
CA ALA A 178 17.24 -0.41 4.13
C ALA A 178 16.74 1.03 4.02
N LEU A 179 15.58 1.33 4.59
CA LEU A 179 14.93 2.62 4.41
C LEU A 179 15.43 3.65 5.44
N GLN A 180 15.55 4.89 4.99
CA GLN A 180 15.64 6.05 5.85
C GLN A 180 14.29 6.76 5.85
N TYR A 181 13.74 7.00 7.04
CA TYR A 181 12.51 7.76 7.21
C TYR A 181 12.82 9.24 7.32
N ASP A 182 12.06 10.08 6.64
CA ASP A 182 12.30 11.51 6.52
C ASP A 182 11.84 12.33 7.72
N SER A 183 10.64 12.03 8.22
CA SER A 183 9.97 12.78 9.29
C SER A 183 8.91 11.94 10.00
N GLY A 184 8.49 12.35 11.18
CA GLY A 184 7.39 11.74 11.90
C GLY A 184 7.25 12.23 13.34
N ASP A 185 6.02 12.17 13.83
CA ASP A 185 5.68 12.30 15.25
C ASP A 185 4.58 11.27 15.55
N TYR A 186 5.05 10.10 15.95
CA TYR A 186 4.15 8.95 16.16
C TYR A 186 3.37 9.05 17.46
N ASP A 187 3.93 9.72 18.47
CA ASP A 187 3.21 9.98 19.72
C ASP A 187 2.05 10.94 19.52
N ALA A 188 2.27 12.07 18.86
CA ALA A 188 1.22 13.03 18.55
C ALA A 188 0.12 12.41 17.67
N THR A 189 0.51 11.58 16.69
CA THR A 189 -0.45 10.85 15.84
C THR A 189 -1.29 9.87 16.66
N LEU A 190 -0.67 9.12 17.58
CA LEU A 190 -1.36 8.20 18.47
C LEU A 190 -2.30 8.96 19.41
N ASP A 191 -1.87 10.08 20.00
CA ASP A 191 -2.69 10.90 20.90
C ASP A 191 -3.97 11.39 20.21
N GLU A 192 -3.86 11.88 18.99
CA GLU A 192 -5.04 12.32 18.24
C GLU A 192 -5.96 11.13 17.88
N ALA A 193 -5.40 9.97 17.56
CA ALA A 193 -6.19 8.76 17.30
C ALA A 193 -6.93 8.29 18.58
N LEU A 194 -6.27 8.28 19.73
CA LEU A 194 -6.86 7.93 21.03
C LEU A 194 -8.01 8.86 21.39
N LYS A 195 -7.81 10.17 21.22
CA LYS A 195 -8.83 11.19 21.45
C LYS A 195 -10.05 10.98 20.56
N ARG A 196 -9.84 10.82 19.23
CA ARG A 196 -10.95 10.59 18.28
C ARG A 196 -11.70 9.29 18.54
N ALA A 197 -11.00 8.24 18.96
CA ALA A 197 -11.62 6.96 19.31
C ALA A 197 -12.30 6.99 20.68
N ASP A 198 -12.20 8.06 21.44
CA ASP A 198 -12.61 8.13 22.85
C ASP A 198 -12.10 6.89 23.61
N TYR A 199 -10.77 6.76 23.64
CA TYR A 199 -10.10 5.59 24.21
C TYR A 199 -10.48 5.37 25.68
N ASP A 200 -10.51 6.44 26.48
CA ASP A 200 -10.82 6.37 27.91
C ASP A 200 -12.27 5.95 28.17
N GLY A 201 -13.19 6.28 27.27
CA GLY A 201 -14.59 5.85 27.33
C GLY A 201 -14.82 4.42 26.81
N PHE A 202 -13.80 3.74 26.24
CA PHE A 202 -13.98 2.41 25.67
C PHE A 202 -14.43 1.35 26.68
N PRO A 203 -13.92 1.26 27.94
CA PRO A 203 -14.39 0.27 28.91
C PRO A 203 -15.90 0.38 29.18
N ALA A 204 -16.42 1.59 29.28
CA ALA A 204 -17.86 1.82 29.48
C ALA A 204 -18.67 1.36 28.25
N ARG A 205 -18.22 1.70 27.04
CA ARG A 205 -18.86 1.25 25.79
C ARG A 205 -18.83 -0.27 25.62
N LYS A 206 -17.76 -0.92 26.08
CA LYS A 206 -17.63 -2.38 26.05
C LYS A 206 -18.61 -3.03 27.02
N ALA A 207 -18.70 -2.51 28.24
CA ALA A 207 -19.64 -2.98 29.25
C ALA A 207 -21.10 -2.82 28.81
N GLU A 208 -21.44 -1.68 28.20
CA GLU A 208 -22.78 -1.43 27.68
C GLU A 208 -23.12 -2.36 26.50
N ALA A 209 -22.17 -2.66 25.62
CA ALA A 209 -22.37 -3.63 24.54
C ALA A 209 -22.64 -5.04 25.11
N ALA A 210 -21.90 -5.44 26.16
CA ALA A 210 -22.07 -6.74 26.79
C ALA A 210 -23.48 -6.93 27.41
N LYS A 211 -24.10 -5.89 27.96
CA LYS A 211 -25.49 -5.94 28.44
C LYS A 211 -26.50 -6.32 27.35
N ARG A 212 -26.16 -6.03 26.10
CA ARG A 212 -26.97 -6.34 24.93
C ARG A 212 -26.54 -7.63 24.21
N GLY A 213 -25.69 -8.45 24.85
CA GLY A 213 -25.16 -9.67 24.26
C GLY A 213 -24.20 -9.41 23.08
N LYS A 214 -23.60 -8.22 22.99
CA LYS A 214 -22.66 -7.84 21.93
C LYS A 214 -21.24 -7.81 22.45
N LEU A 215 -20.29 -8.21 21.60
CA LEU A 215 -18.86 -8.05 21.85
C LEU A 215 -18.37 -6.76 21.21
N ARG A 216 -17.50 -6.03 21.90
CA ARG A 216 -16.82 -4.86 21.38
C ARG A 216 -15.32 -4.98 21.65
N GLY A 217 -14.53 -4.82 20.61
CA GLY A 217 -13.08 -4.86 20.64
C GLY A 217 -12.47 -3.52 20.23
N LEU A 218 -11.27 -3.27 20.69
CA LEU A 218 -10.40 -2.17 20.26
C LEU A 218 -9.07 -2.78 19.84
N GLY A 219 -8.55 -2.39 18.68
CA GLY A 219 -7.26 -2.81 18.16
C GLY A 219 -6.45 -1.61 17.71
N PHE A 220 -5.15 -1.77 17.73
CA PHE A 220 -4.18 -0.79 17.27
C PHE A 220 -3.34 -1.36 16.15
N SER A 221 -3.02 -0.51 15.18
CA SER A 221 -1.97 -0.74 14.21
C SER A 221 -1.31 0.60 13.91
N THR A 222 -0.03 0.69 14.21
CA THR A 222 0.78 1.87 13.91
C THR A 222 1.73 1.51 12.77
N TYR A 223 1.65 2.25 11.67
CA TYR A 223 2.40 1.90 10.47
C TYR A 223 2.88 3.13 9.72
N VAL A 224 3.89 2.94 8.91
CA VAL A 224 4.36 3.87 7.89
C VAL A 224 4.15 3.25 6.52
N GLU A 225 3.77 4.06 5.54
CA GLU A 225 3.60 3.64 4.15
C GLU A 225 4.67 4.31 3.28
N ALA A 226 5.36 3.54 2.48
CA ALA A 226 6.25 4.06 1.46
C ALA A 226 5.44 4.35 0.18
N CYS A 227 5.01 5.59 0.01
CA CYS A 227 4.25 6.03 -1.14
C CYS A 227 5.19 6.30 -2.32
N GLY A 228 5.05 5.50 -3.39
CA GLY A 228 5.89 5.61 -4.57
C GLY A 228 7.25 4.90 -4.44
N ILE A 229 7.98 4.90 -5.55
CA ILE A 229 9.36 4.38 -5.63
C ILE A 229 10.19 5.47 -6.29
N ALA A 230 10.52 6.49 -5.53
CA ALA A 230 11.27 7.65 -5.98
C ALA A 230 12.50 7.87 -5.08
N PRO A 231 13.56 8.51 -5.57
CA PRO A 231 13.76 8.91 -6.98
C PRO A 231 14.13 7.73 -7.89
N SER A 232 14.05 7.94 -9.21
CA SER A 232 14.36 6.90 -10.22
C SER A 232 15.74 6.27 -10.06
N ALA A 233 16.73 6.99 -9.53
CA ALA A 233 18.05 6.46 -9.23
C ALA A 233 18.01 5.33 -8.19
N VAL A 234 17.19 5.46 -7.15
CA VAL A 234 16.99 4.42 -6.13
C VAL A 234 16.29 3.20 -6.76
N ALA A 235 15.25 3.43 -7.54
CA ALA A 235 14.56 2.36 -8.25
C ALA A 235 15.51 1.62 -9.22
N GLY A 236 16.39 2.35 -9.93
CA GLY A 236 17.42 1.78 -10.80
C GLY A 236 18.43 0.91 -10.05
N ALA A 237 18.87 1.34 -8.87
CA ALA A 237 19.75 0.56 -8.00
C ALA A 237 19.10 -0.77 -7.54
N LEU A 238 17.77 -0.82 -7.49
CA LEU A 238 16.97 -2.02 -7.18
C LEU A 238 16.66 -2.87 -8.42
N GLY A 239 17.20 -2.53 -9.57
CA GLY A 239 17.07 -3.29 -10.81
C GLY A 239 15.97 -2.81 -11.76
N ALA A 240 15.29 -1.70 -11.48
CA ALA A 240 14.35 -1.11 -12.42
C ALA A 240 15.08 -0.58 -13.66
N ARG A 241 14.62 -0.95 -14.86
CA ARG A 241 15.23 -0.56 -16.13
C ARG A 241 14.46 0.56 -16.85
N ALA A 242 13.38 1.04 -16.26
CA ALA A 242 12.58 2.14 -16.76
C ALA A 242 12.60 3.30 -15.75
N GLY A 243 12.45 4.53 -16.25
CA GLY A 243 12.26 5.69 -15.39
C GLY A 243 10.92 5.57 -14.65
N LEU A 244 10.94 5.93 -13.38
CA LEU A 244 9.74 5.99 -12.53
C LEU A 244 9.49 7.46 -12.19
N TYR A 245 9.20 8.24 -13.21
CA TYR A 245 8.87 9.66 -13.04
C TYR A 245 7.43 9.91 -13.50
N GLU A 246 6.85 10.95 -12.96
CA GLU A 246 5.56 11.45 -13.38
C GLU A 246 5.72 12.88 -13.91
N SER A 247 4.85 13.27 -14.81
CA SER A 247 4.79 14.62 -15.34
C SER A 247 3.35 15.15 -15.38
N ALA A 248 3.20 16.45 -15.31
CA ALA A 248 1.93 17.10 -15.51
C ALA A 248 2.12 18.33 -16.43
N GLU A 249 1.19 18.51 -17.36
CA GLU A 249 1.07 19.73 -18.15
C GLU A 249 -0.12 20.53 -17.62
N ILE A 250 0.08 21.83 -17.36
CA ILE A 250 -0.98 22.73 -16.94
C ILE A 250 -1.24 23.72 -18.07
N ARG A 251 -2.47 23.73 -18.58
CA ARG A 251 -2.92 24.66 -19.61
C ARG A 251 -3.89 25.67 -19.04
N VAL A 252 -3.49 26.92 -19.02
CA VAL A 252 -4.35 28.04 -18.65
C VAL A 252 -5.07 28.55 -19.91
N HIS A 253 -6.40 28.64 -19.84
CA HIS A 253 -7.23 29.10 -20.95
C HIS A 253 -7.53 30.59 -20.82
N PRO A 254 -7.73 31.33 -21.95
CA PRO A 254 -8.10 32.73 -21.92
C PRO A 254 -9.42 33.02 -21.19
N THR A 255 -10.24 31.99 -21.00
CA THR A 255 -11.51 32.04 -20.24
C THR A 255 -11.31 32.08 -18.72
N GLY A 256 -10.06 31.90 -18.22
CA GLY A 256 -9.76 31.79 -16.79
C GLY A 256 -9.93 30.41 -16.21
N SER A 257 -10.20 29.39 -17.04
CA SER A 257 -10.18 28.00 -16.63
C SER A 257 -8.81 27.38 -16.84
N VAL A 258 -8.57 26.23 -16.17
CA VAL A 258 -7.31 25.48 -16.26
C VAL A 258 -7.61 24.02 -16.52
N THR A 259 -6.86 23.41 -17.44
CA THR A 259 -6.84 21.95 -17.62
C THR A 259 -5.48 21.42 -17.21
N VAL A 260 -5.46 20.42 -16.33
CA VAL A 260 -4.26 19.67 -15.91
C VAL A 260 -4.25 18.32 -16.59
N PHE A 261 -3.19 18.03 -17.32
CA PHE A 261 -2.96 16.74 -17.95
C PHE A 261 -1.94 15.97 -17.13
N THR A 262 -2.30 14.78 -16.67
CA THR A 262 -1.41 13.94 -15.85
C THR A 262 -1.52 12.47 -16.22
N GLY A 263 -0.39 11.74 -16.18
CA GLY A 263 -0.35 10.31 -16.38
C GLY A 263 -0.92 9.52 -15.19
N SER A 264 -0.97 10.13 -14.02
CA SER A 264 -1.51 9.50 -12.80
C SER A 264 -3.02 9.29 -12.91
N HIS A 265 -3.41 8.06 -13.25
CA HIS A 265 -4.81 7.71 -13.42
C HIS A 265 -5.54 7.52 -12.09
N SER A 266 -6.74 8.11 -11.97
CA SER A 266 -7.60 7.94 -10.79
C SER A 266 -8.34 6.60 -10.82
N HIS A 267 -8.34 5.94 -9.67
CA HIS A 267 -9.07 4.68 -9.44
C HIS A 267 -9.93 4.75 -8.19
N GLY A 268 -10.50 5.91 -7.93
CA GLY A 268 -11.30 6.19 -6.74
C GLY A 268 -10.53 6.85 -5.59
N GLN A 269 -9.22 7.15 -5.77
CA GLN A 269 -8.44 7.87 -4.75
C GLN A 269 -8.65 9.39 -4.78
N GLY A 270 -9.46 9.91 -5.71
CA GLY A 270 -9.88 11.32 -5.72
C GLY A 270 -8.83 12.27 -6.28
N HIS A 271 -8.06 11.86 -7.31
CA HIS A 271 -7.06 12.72 -7.96
C HIS A 271 -7.68 13.99 -8.51
N GLU A 272 -8.88 13.93 -9.07
CA GLU A 272 -9.61 15.09 -9.58
C GLU A 272 -9.78 16.16 -8.50
N THR A 273 -10.13 15.75 -7.30
CA THR A 273 -10.32 16.66 -6.17
C THR A 273 -8.98 17.18 -5.65
N THR A 274 -8.04 16.29 -5.34
CA THR A 274 -6.77 16.66 -4.69
C THR A 274 -5.90 17.51 -5.62
N PHE A 275 -5.80 17.16 -6.91
CA PHE A 275 -5.02 17.95 -7.85
C PHE A 275 -5.66 19.29 -8.16
N SER A 276 -7.00 19.35 -8.25
CA SER A 276 -7.70 20.63 -8.39
C SER A 276 -7.48 21.55 -7.18
N GLN A 277 -7.47 21.01 -5.96
CA GLN A 277 -7.14 21.78 -4.76
C GLN A 277 -5.73 22.34 -4.80
N LEU A 278 -4.73 21.52 -5.17
CA LEU A 278 -3.34 21.97 -5.27
C LEU A 278 -3.18 23.08 -6.32
N VAL A 279 -3.77 22.92 -7.48
CA VAL A 279 -3.69 23.92 -8.57
C VAL A 279 -4.44 25.19 -8.21
N SER A 280 -5.62 25.07 -7.61
CA SER A 280 -6.41 26.21 -7.13
C SER A 280 -5.62 27.03 -6.11
N GLU A 281 -4.99 26.38 -5.13
CA GLU A 281 -4.20 27.05 -4.10
C GLU A 281 -2.96 27.73 -4.68
N GLN A 282 -2.23 27.05 -5.58
CA GLN A 282 -0.97 27.54 -6.13
C GLN A 282 -1.18 28.68 -7.16
N LEU A 283 -2.24 28.63 -7.96
CA LEU A 283 -2.49 29.60 -9.02
C LEU A 283 -3.55 30.67 -8.66
N GLY A 284 -4.23 30.54 -7.52
CA GLY A 284 -5.30 31.44 -7.11
C GLY A 284 -6.56 31.35 -7.99
N ILE A 285 -6.77 30.23 -8.66
CA ILE A 285 -7.91 30.00 -9.57
C ILE A 285 -9.02 29.29 -8.78
N PRO A 286 -10.30 29.64 -8.96
CA PRO A 286 -11.40 28.93 -8.33
C PRO A 286 -11.34 27.41 -8.61
N PHE A 287 -11.56 26.60 -7.58
CA PHE A 287 -11.49 25.14 -7.66
C PHE A 287 -12.35 24.55 -8.79
N GLU A 288 -13.54 25.08 -8.97
CA GLU A 288 -14.50 24.69 -10.00
C GLU A 288 -14.04 24.99 -11.43
N ASN A 289 -13.04 25.85 -11.60
CA ASN A 289 -12.46 26.18 -12.89
C ASN A 289 -11.23 25.32 -13.25
N VAL A 290 -10.92 24.30 -12.44
CA VAL A 290 -9.81 23.37 -12.69
C VAL A 290 -10.36 22.03 -13.13
N GLU A 291 -9.97 21.60 -14.33
CA GLU A 291 -10.29 20.29 -14.91
C GLU A 291 -9.05 19.39 -14.88
N ILE A 292 -9.22 18.15 -14.42
CA ILE A 292 -8.16 17.15 -14.45
C ILE A 292 -8.43 16.15 -15.58
N SER A 293 -7.48 16.03 -16.50
CA SER A 293 -7.51 15.07 -17.61
C SER A 293 -6.45 14.00 -17.39
N HIS A 294 -6.88 12.74 -17.25
CA HIS A 294 -6.01 11.56 -17.09
C HIS A 294 -6.57 10.37 -17.86
N GLY A 295 -5.77 9.31 -18.02
CA GLY A 295 -6.23 8.06 -18.64
C GLY A 295 -6.48 8.14 -20.15
N ASP A 296 -6.11 9.22 -20.81
CA ASP A 296 -6.23 9.42 -22.26
C ASP A 296 -4.83 9.55 -22.87
N THR A 297 -4.31 8.48 -23.43
CA THR A 297 -2.97 8.42 -24.03
C THR A 297 -2.78 9.33 -25.26
N ASN A 298 -3.84 9.94 -25.79
CA ASN A 298 -3.73 10.98 -26.83
C ASN A 298 -3.51 12.39 -26.25
N LYS A 299 -3.73 12.56 -24.94
CA LYS A 299 -3.65 13.87 -24.27
C LYS A 299 -2.55 13.94 -23.24
N VAL A 300 -2.23 12.82 -22.60
CA VAL A 300 -1.26 12.77 -21.53
C VAL A 300 -0.05 11.93 -21.92
N GLN A 301 1.12 12.29 -21.42
CA GLN A 301 2.32 11.48 -21.58
C GLN A 301 2.26 10.29 -20.61
N PHE A 302 2.88 9.20 -21.04
CA PHE A 302 3.07 8.00 -20.21
C PHE A 302 4.32 8.18 -19.36
#